data_0c8807bd87e3c6892745410e127742c0
#
_entry.id   0c8807bd87e3c6892745410e127742c0
#
_cell.length_a   1.000
_cell.length_b   1.000
_cell.length_c   1.000
_cell.angle_alpha   90.00
_cell.angle_beta   90.00
_cell.angle_gamma   90.00
#
_symmetry.space_group_name_H-M   'P 1'
#
loop_
_entity.id
_entity.type
_entity.pdbx_description
1 polymer ?
#
loop_
_entity_poly.entity_id
_entity_poly.type
_entity_poly.pdbx_seq_one_letter_code
_entity_poly.pdbx_strand_id
1 'polypeptide(L)'
;MANIKQQIKRVGTNEKARQANMAFKSSLKTAMKSVLAAVEAKDLEKAQAALSVAYKKLDKAQSKHIVHKNYVARHKSELAAAVNTLK
;
A
#
# COMPACT_ATOMS: atom_id res chain seq x y z
N MET A 1 -36.90 13.84 -9.35
CA MET A 1 -35.84 14.67 -8.74
C MET A 1 -35.22 14.06 -7.48
N ALA A 2 -35.83 13.04 -6.90
CA ALA A 2 -35.22 12.26 -5.81
C ALA A 2 -33.87 11.68 -6.21
N ASN A 3 -33.68 11.36 -7.49
CA ASN A 3 -32.44 10.79 -8.01
C ASN A 3 -31.26 11.75 -7.91
N ILE A 4 -31.51 13.07 -8.00
CA ILE A 4 -30.44 14.06 -7.91
C ILE A 4 -29.86 14.11 -6.50
N LYS A 5 -30.71 14.06 -5.48
CA LYS A 5 -30.24 14.03 -4.09
C LYS A 5 -29.43 12.76 -3.77
N GLN A 6 -29.88 11.62 -4.30
CA GLN A 6 -29.16 10.36 -4.13
C GLN A 6 -27.80 10.41 -4.84
N GLN A 7 -27.74 10.98 -6.03
CA GLN A 7 -26.48 11.11 -6.76
C GLN A 7 -25.50 12.03 -6.03
N ILE A 8 -25.97 13.15 -5.48
CA ILE A 8 -25.13 14.05 -4.71
C ILE A 8 -24.57 13.35 -3.48
N LYS A 9 -25.41 12.61 -2.75
CA LYS A 9 -24.98 11.84 -1.59
C LYS A 9 -23.96 10.76 -1.97
N ARG A 10 -24.20 10.07 -3.08
CA ARG A 10 -23.32 9.02 -3.59
C ARG A 10 -21.97 9.59 -4.01
N VAL A 11 -21.96 10.76 -4.67
CA VAL A 11 -20.72 11.43 -5.06
C VAL A 11 -19.91 11.83 -3.83
N GLY A 12 -20.57 12.42 -2.81
CA GLY A 12 -19.89 12.78 -1.57
C GLY A 12 -19.28 11.59 -0.85
N THR A 13 -20.00 10.47 -0.79
CA THR A 13 -19.51 9.23 -0.18
C THR A 13 -18.33 8.66 -0.95
N ASN A 14 -18.41 8.65 -2.28
CA ASN A 14 -17.33 8.16 -3.13
C ASN A 14 -16.09 9.05 -3.03
N GLU A 15 -16.26 10.36 -2.89
CA GLU A 15 -15.15 11.29 -2.71
C GLU A 15 -14.37 11.00 -1.43
N LYS A 16 -15.08 10.79 -0.31
CA LYS A 16 -14.43 10.45 0.96
C LYS A 16 -13.67 9.13 0.88
N ALA A 17 -14.29 8.11 0.28
CA ALA A 17 -13.66 6.81 0.10
C ALA A 17 -12.43 6.91 -0.80
N ARG A 18 -12.53 7.70 -1.87
CA ARG A 18 -11.42 7.93 -2.79
C ARG A 18 -10.25 8.62 -2.09
N GLN A 19 -10.52 9.65 -1.29
CA GLN A 19 -9.48 10.36 -0.54
C GLN A 19 -8.79 9.43 0.46
N ALA A 20 -9.56 8.63 1.19
CA ALA A 20 -9.01 7.65 2.13
C ALA A 20 -8.14 6.61 1.41
N ASN A 21 -8.60 6.13 0.25
CA ASN A 21 -7.86 5.16 -0.55
C ASN A 21 -6.56 5.76 -1.10
N MET A 22 -6.60 7.01 -1.54
CA MET A 22 -5.39 7.71 -2.03
C MET A 22 -4.37 7.89 -0.91
N ALA A 23 -4.83 8.29 0.28
CA ALA A 23 -3.96 8.44 1.44
C ALA A 23 -3.33 7.11 1.82
N PHE A 24 -4.10 6.03 1.79
CA PHE A 24 -3.60 4.69 2.10
C PHE A 24 -2.57 4.23 1.06
N LYS A 25 -2.84 4.47 -0.22
CA LYS A 25 -1.89 4.12 -1.30
C LYS A 25 -0.59 4.90 -1.16
N SER A 26 -0.66 6.19 -0.80
CA SER A 26 0.54 7.01 -0.56
C SER A 26 1.36 6.44 0.60
N SER A 27 0.71 6.08 1.70
CA SER A 27 1.36 5.44 2.84
C SER A 27 2.01 4.12 2.46
N LEU A 28 1.33 3.33 1.63
CA LEU A 28 1.83 2.06 1.12
C LEU A 28 3.09 2.25 0.27
N LYS A 29 3.07 3.22 -0.64
CA LYS A 29 4.24 3.54 -1.47
C LYS A 29 5.41 4.01 -0.62
N THR A 30 5.15 4.82 0.40
CA THR A 30 6.18 5.28 1.33
C THR A 30 6.82 4.09 2.06
N ALA A 31 6.03 3.13 2.51
CA ALA A 31 6.54 1.93 3.17
C ALA A 31 7.42 1.11 2.23
N MET A 32 6.99 0.94 0.97
CA MET A 32 7.79 0.22 -0.03
C MET A 32 9.09 0.95 -0.34
N LYS A 33 9.06 2.27 -0.47
CA LYS A 33 10.27 3.08 -0.68
C LYS A 33 11.24 2.97 0.49
N SER A 34 10.71 2.88 1.72
CA SER A 34 11.55 2.70 2.92
C SER A 34 12.33 1.39 2.86
N VAL A 35 11.71 0.32 2.36
CA VAL A 35 12.40 -0.96 2.17
C VAL A 35 13.56 -0.78 1.18
N LEU A 36 13.27 -0.17 0.03
CA LEU A 36 14.29 0.02 -1.01
C LEU A 36 15.42 0.94 -0.55
N ALA A 37 15.10 1.99 0.20
CA ALA A 37 16.10 2.90 0.76
C ALA A 37 17.03 2.15 1.73
N ALA A 38 16.46 1.28 2.57
CA ALA A 38 17.26 0.48 3.49
C ALA A 38 18.15 -0.52 2.75
N VAL A 39 17.66 -1.09 1.63
CA VAL A 39 18.44 -1.97 0.77
C VAL A 39 19.61 -1.21 0.14
N GLU A 40 19.37 0.00 -0.35
CA GLU A 40 20.42 0.85 -0.91
C GLU A 40 21.47 1.22 0.13
N ALA A 41 21.05 1.45 1.38
CA ALA A 41 21.95 1.72 2.49
C ALA A 41 22.68 0.47 2.98
N LYS A 42 22.33 -0.70 2.45
CA LYS A 42 22.91 -2.01 2.83
C LYS A 42 22.70 -2.31 4.32
N ASP A 43 21.58 -1.87 4.87
CA ASP A 43 21.22 -2.10 6.27
C ASP A 43 20.17 -3.21 6.32
N LEU A 44 20.61 -4.44 6.51
CA LEU A 44 19.74 -5.62 6.53
C LEU A 44 18.69 -5.53 7.63
N GLU A 45 19.08 -5.07 8.81
CA GLU A 45 18.18 -4.99 9.97
C GLU A 45 17.02 -4.03 9.68
N LYS A 46 17.34 -2.82 9.19
CA LYS A 46 16.32 -1.83 8.81
C LYS A 46 15.48 -2.31 7.64
N ALA A 47 16.11 -2.98 6.67
CA ALA A 47 15.39 -3.52 5.52
C ALA A 47 14.37 -4.56 5.95
N GLN A 48 14.72 -5.45 6.87
CA GLN A 48 13.79 -6.47 7.37
C GLN A 48 12.65 -5.83 8.16
N ALA A 49 12.94 -4.84 9.00
CA ALA A 49 11.90 -4.12 9.75
C ALA A 49 10.95 -3.40 8.80
N ALA A 50 11.48 -2.69 7.80
CA ALA A 50 10.67 -1.99 6.81
C ALA A 50 9.85 -2.97 5.97
N LEU A 51 10.43 -4.13 5.62
CA LEU A 51 9.73 -5.18 4.88
C LEU A 51 8.51 -5.69 5.64
N SER A 52 8.65 -5.92 6.94
CA SER A 52 7.56 -6.35 7.80
C SER A 52 6.42 -5.33 7.79
N VAL A 53 6.75 -4.05 7.92
CA VAL A 53 5.75 -2.96 7.87
C VAL A 53 5.07 -2.91 6.50
N ALA A 54 5.85 -3.01 5.42
CA ALA A 54 5.31 -2.98 4.07
C ALA A 54 4.35 -4.15 3.84
N TYR A 55 4.69 -5.35 4.30
CA TYR A 55 3.82 -6.52 4.20
C TYR A 55 2.50 -6.32 4.91
N LYS A 56 2.54 -5.77 6.13
CA LYS A 56 1.31 -5.49 6.89
C LYS A 56 0.42 -4.51 6.14
N LYS A 57 1.00 -3.47 5.56
CA LYS A 57 0.23 -2.47 4.80
C LYS A 57 -0.33 -3.06 3.52
N LEU A 58 0.42 -3.91 2.82
CA LEU A 58 -0.06 -4.58 1.62
C LEU A 58 -1.24 -5.50 1.94
N ASP A 59 -1.13 -6.30 3.00
CA ASP A 59 -2.21 -7.18 3.42
C ASP A 59 -3.45 -6.40 3.82
N LYS A 60 -3.27 -5.29 4.52
CA LYS A 60 -4.38 -4.43 4.93
C LYS A 60 -5.06 -3.79 3.72
N ALA A 61 -4.27 -3.36 2.73
CA ALA A 61 -4.81 -2.81 1.48
C ALA A 61 -5.65 -3.83 0.72
N GLN A 62 -5.19 -5.08 0.68
CA GLN A 62 -5.94 -6.18 0.06
C GLN A 62 -7.24 -6.44 0.83
N SER A 63 -7.19 -6.48 2.14
CA SER A 63 -8.37 -6.69 3.01
C SER A 63 -9.40 -5.60 2.80
N LYS A 64 -8.97 -4.37 2.56
CA LYS A 64 -9.87 -3.24 2.30
C LYS A 64 -10.29 -3.12 0.83
N HIS A 65 -9.85 -4.03 -0.01
CA HIS A 65 -10.10 -4.01 -1.46
C HIS A 65 -9.58 -2.77 -2.17
N ILE A 66 -8.56 -2.13 -1.62
CA ILE A 66 -7.88 -0.98 -2.24
C ILE A 66 -7.01 -1.46 -3.39
N VAL A 67 -6.37 -2.61 -3.21
CA VAL A 67 -5.52 -3.22 -4.24
C VAL A 67 -5.91 -4.70 -4.42
N HIS A 68 -5.63 -5.23 -5.60
CA HIS A 68 -5.91 -6.63 -5.92
C HIS A 68 -4.83 -7.54 -5.31
N LYS A 69 -5.21 -8.80 -5.04
CA LYS A 69 -4.28 -9.80 -4.48
C LYS A 69 -3.02 -9.97 -5.33
N ASN A 70 -3.14 -9.83 -6.66
CA ASN A 70 -1.98 -9.94 -7.56
C ASN A 70 -0.99 -8.80 -7.33
N TYR A 71 -1.50 -7.60 -7.07
CA TYR A 71 -0.67 -6.45 -6.72
C TYR A 71 0.15 -6.74 -5.46
N VAL A 72 -0.50 -7.27 -4.43
CA VAL A 72 0.13 -7.61 -3.15
C VAL A 72 1.21 -8.68 -3.35
N ALA A 73 0.87 -9.76 -4.04
CA ALA A 73 1.80 -10.87 -4.28
C ALA A 73 3.04 -10.40 -5.06
N ARG A 74 2.83 -9.57 -6.08
CA ARG A 74 3.91 -9.05 -6.91
C ARG A 74 4.85 -8.17 -6.10
N HIS A 75 4.31 -7.22 -5.35
CA HIS A 75 5.13 -6.30 -4.55
C HIS A 75 5.83 -7.01 -3.40
N LYS A 76 5.18 -7.97 -2.75
CA LYS A 76 5.84 -8.79 -1.72
C LYS A 76 7.03 -9.52 -2.30
N SER A 77 6.88 -10.11 -3.47
CA SER A 77 7.95 -10.83 -4.14
C SER A 77 9.11 -9.90 -4.50
N GLU A 78 8.81 -8.74 -5.06
CA GLU A 78 9.84 -7.75 -5.44
C GLU A 78 10.62 -7.25 -4.22
N LEU A 79 9.90 -6.93 -3.14
CA LEU A 79 10.52 -6.42 -1.91
C LEU A 79 11.36 -7.51 -1.23
N ALA A 80 10.86 -8.72 -1.17
CA ALA A 80 11.60 -9.85 -0.60
C ALA A 80 12.89 -10.12 -1.38
N ALA A 81 12.81 -10.07 -2.72
CA ALA A 81 13.97 -10.25 -3.58
C ALA A 81 15.02 -9.15 -3.32
N ALA A 82 14.56 -7.89 -3.20
CA ALA A 82 15.46 -6.77 -2.93
C ALA A 82 16.17 -6.95 -1.58
N VAL A 83 15.45 -7.34 -0.53
CA VAL A 83 16.05 -7.57 0.80
C VAL A 83 17.00 -8.76 0.76
N ASN A 84 16.66 -9.81 0.01
CA ASN A 84 17.53 -11.00 -0.10
C ASN A 84 18.89 -10.67 -0.73
N THR A 85 19.02 -9.60 -1.50
CA THR A 85 20.31 -9.19 -2.06
C THR A 85 21.31 -8.79 -0.97
N LEU A 86 20.80 -8.45 0.23
CA LEU A 86 21.65 -8.07 1.38
C LEU A 86 22.11 -9.27 2.19
N LYS A 87 21.45 -10.41 2.00
CA LYS A 87 21.84 -11.65 2.69
C LYS A 87 22.92 -12.34 1.87
#